data_fb87310d218f5ef61648da5b82d11533
#
_entry.id   fb87310d218f5ef61648da5b82d11533
#
_cell.length_a   1.000
_cell.length_b   1.000
_cell.length_c   1.000
_cell.angle_alpha   90.00
_cell.angle_beta   90.00
_cell.angle_gamma   90.00
#
_symmetry.space_group_name_H-M   'P 1'
#
loop_
_entity.id
_entity.type
_entity.pdbx_description
1 polymer ?
#
loop_
_entity_poly.entity_id
_entity_poly.type
_entity_poly.pdbx_seq_one_letter_code
_entity_poly.pdbx_strand_id
1 'polypeptide(L)'
;VHLEEDTARSQHDIETLNAKANANEGLKGDSLVDFNRAGVPLMELVTEPVIHDSKTAAKFTKELQLLLRTLGVSEANMEKGEMRVEANISVSDSDKLGTKVEVKNLNSFKAMEQAIDYEISRQSEILAKNGSISQETRGWDENKSKTFVQRSKESAMDYRSFPAPDIPKFSIGLVAEFSHDNLRGKMPLLPEDLRKRLLGLGLSQEQAEALLYDKEAKEYFFEAFPIEGEAKDGNLAKLFANYLLSDLAGMRAARPELSLSKESAERMKALMLMLIDDQVSSRAAKDMLEEVVFEGAVPSDLAKNRGLLQNNSAEFLDGIVKEVIDANPAVAEEVRGGKLSAVQFLVGQGMKASKGSADPKALMEAFQKHLQP
;
A
#
# COMPACT_ATOMS: atom_id res chain seq x y z
N VAL A 1 8.98 24.72 2.93
CA VAL A 1 7.50 24.57 2.93
C VAL A 1 6.89 25.95 2.97
N HIS A 2 5.92 26.16 2.11
CA HIS A 2 5.15 27.39 2.00
C HIS A 2 3.67 27.06 2.14
N LEU A 3 2.92 27.93 2.82
CA LEU A 3 1.46 27.83 2.95
C LEU A 3 0.84 29.00 2.23
N GLU A 4 -0.15 28.71 1.41
CA GLU A 4 -0.93 29.70 0.68
C GLU A 4 -2.40 29.29 0.62
N GLU A 5 -3.22 30.12 0.04
CA GLU A 5 -4.63 29.88 -0.22
C GLU A 5 -4.80 29.46 -1.68
N ASP A 6 -5.50 28.33 -1.92
CA ASP A 6 -5.83 27.94 -3.29
C ASP A 6 -6.84 28.93 -3.89
N THR A 7 -6.66 29.22 -5.17
CA THR A 7 -7.44 30.23 -5.86
C THR A 7 -8.60 29.63 -6.62
N ALA A 8 -9.58 30.45 -6.95
CA ALA A 8 -10.62 30.10 -7.91
C ALA A 8 -9.98 29.74 -9.26
N ARG A 9 -10.56 28.78 -9.97
CA ARG A 9 -10.09 28.33 -11.28
C ARG A 9 -10.94 28.94 -12.39
N SER A 10 -10.31 29.66 -13.32
CA SER A 10 -10.97 30.06 -14.55
C SER A 10 -11.06 28.88 -15.52
N GLN A 11 -12.25 28.56 -15.96
CA GLN A 11 -12.49 27.60 -17.03
C GLN A 11 -12.87 28.35 -18.30
N HIS A 12 -12.02 28.24 -19.30
CA HIS A 12 -12.32 28.72 -20.65
C HIS A 12 -12.80 27.49 -21.44
N ASP A 13 -14.08 27.23 -21.43
CA ASP A 13 -14.67 26.24 -22.29
C ASP A 13 -14.82 26.81 -23.71
N ILE A 14 -13.78 26.61 -24.51
CA ILE A 14 -13.70 27.07 -25.89
C ILE A 14 -14.84 26.49 -26.76
N GLU A 15 -15.30 25.27 -26.49
CA GLU A 15 -16.39 24.64 -27.23
C GLU A 15 -17.74 25.27 -26.90
N THR A 16 -18.02 25.50 -25.62
CA THR A 16 -19.24 26.20 -25.19
C THR A 16 -19.22 27.67 -25.59
N LEU A 17 -18.07 28.34 -25.54
CA LEU A 17 -17.88 29.70 -26.03
C LEU A 17 -18.10 29.80 -27.55
N ASN A 18 -17.58 28.86 -28.33
CA ASN A 18 -17.76 28.80 -29.78
C ASN A 18 -19.22 28.46 -30.15
N ALA A 19 -19.88 27.55 -29.44
CA ALA A 19 -21.29 27.22 -29.67
C ALA A 19 -22.23 28.41 -29.38
N LYS A 20 -21.95 29.18 -28.32
CA LYS A 20 -22.70 30.38 -27.96
C LYS A 20 -22.37 31.59 -28.85
N ALA A 21 -21.11 31.73 -29.30
CA ALA A 21 -20.73 32.75 -30.27
C ALA A 21 -21.44 32.56 -31.63
N ASN A 22 -21.70 31.31 -32.04
CA ASN A 22 -22.49 30.99 -33.22
C ASN A 22 -24.00 31.26 -33.06
N ALA A 23 -24.47 31.37 -31.81
CA ALA A 23 -25.87 31.67 -31.52
C ALA A 23 -26.24 33.16 -31.38
N ASN A 24 -25.33 34.07 -31.73
CA ASN A 24 -25.50 35.54 -31.64
C ASN A 24 -25.82 36.10 -30.24
N GLU A 25 -25.60 35.36 -29.19
CA GLU A 25 -25.76 35.81 -27.80
C GLU A 25 -24.43 36.34 -27.26
N GLY A 26 -24.38 37.63 -26.98
CA GLY A 26 -23.23 38.47 -26.68
C GLY A 26 -22.35 38.09 -25.48
N LEU A 27 -21.76 36.90 -25.48
CA LEU A 27 -20.84 36.43 -24.48
C LEU A 27 -19.36 36.50 -24.90
N LYS A 28 -18.99 37.52 -25.69
CA LYS A 28 -17.58 37.82 -25.95
C LYS A 28 -16.94 38.36 -24.69
N GLY A 29 -16.18 37.52 -23.98
CA GLY A 29 -15.33 37.90 -22.87
C GLY A 29 -15.69 37.31 -21.50
N ASP A 30 -16.74 36.51 -21.39
CA ASP A 30 -17.10 35.88 -20.12
C ASP A 30 -16.22 34.64 -19.86
N SER A 31 -15.72 34.52 -18.64
CA SER A 31 -15.03 33.33 -18.13
C SER A 31 -15.89 32.66 -17.07
N LEU A 32 -15.99 31.35 -17.14
CA LEU A 32 -16.56 30.56 -16.04
C LEU A 32 -15.52 30.48 -14.93
N VAL A 33 -15.92 30.80 -13.71
CA VAL A 33 -15.06 30.75 -12.54
C VAL A 33 -15.58 29.66 -11.60
N ASP A 34 -14.72 28.68 -11.34
CA ASP A 34 -14.98 27.60 -10.40
C ASP A 34 -14.35 27.97 -9.04
N PHE A 35 -15.18 28.14 -8.03
CA PHE A 35 -14.78 28.50 -6.67
C PHE A 35 -14.65 27.30 -5.73
N ASN A 36 -14.82 26.05 -6.21
CA ASN A 36 -14.84 24.86 -5.34
C ASN A 36 -13.58 24.69 -4.49
N ARG A 37 -12.46 25.24 -4.91
CA ARG A 37 -11.17 25.16 -4.19
C ARG A 37 -10.69 26.51 -3.67
N ALA A 38 -11.40 27.60 -3.92
CA ALA A 38 -11.01 28.91 -3.43
C ALA A 38 -11.03 28.94 -1.89
N GLY A 39 -9.98 29.45 -1.28
CA GLY A 39 -9.84 29.52 0.16
C GLY A 39 -9.39 28.23 0.84
N VAL A 40 -9.15 27.15 0.10
CA VAL A 40 -8.61 25.93 0.67
C VAL A 40 -7.13 26.10 0.96
N PRO A 41 -6.64 25.76 2.18
CA PRO A 41 -5.22 25.83 2.47
C PRO A 41 -4.42 24.95 1.51
N LEU A 42 -3.40 25.55 0.87
CA LEU A 42 -2.50 24.86 -0.05
C LEU A 42 -1.08 24.89 0.55
N MET A 43 -0.49 23.72 0.69
CA MET A 43 0.90 23.57 1.12
C MET A 43 1.77 23.28 -0.09
N GLU A 44 2.76 24.11 -0.33
CA GLU A 44 3.81 23.88 -1.31
C GLU A 44 5.10 23.42 -0.62
N LEU A 45 5.66 22.30 -1.06
CA LEU A 45 6.96 21.80 -0.63
C LEU A 45 7.89 21.75 -1.84
N VAL A 46 9.00 22.45 -1.76
CA VAL A 46 10.08 22.42 -2.74
C VAL A 46 11.30 21.78 -2.08
N THR A 47 11.87 20.75 -2.70
CA THR A 47 13.10 20.12 -2.21
C THR A 47 14.31 20.91 -2.65
N GLU A 48 15.39 20.80 -1.89
CA GLU A 48 16.73 21.09 -2.42
C GLU A 48 17.06 20.10 -3.56
N PRO A 49 18.00 20.42 -4.46
CA PRO A 49 18.33 19.58 -5.62
C PRO A 49 19.21 18.38 -5.21
N VAL A 50 18.68 17.52 -4.32
CA VAL A 50 19.37 16.36 -3.75
C VAL A 50 18.84 15.03 -4.29
N ILE A 51 17.86 15.08 -5.18
CA ILE A 51 17.27 13.89 -5.83
C ILE A 51 17.88 13.77 -7.23
N HIS A 52 18.52 12.64 -7.52
CA HIS A 52 19.31 12.46 -8.74
C HIS A 52 18.75 11.39 -9.70
N ASP A 53 17.65 10.72 -9.36
CA ASP A 53 17.03 9.71 -10.20
C ASP A 53 15.50 9.62 -9.98
N SER A 54 14.80 9.07 -10.96
CA SER A 54 13.34 8.94 -10.97
C SER A 54 12.80 8.08 -9.84
N LYS A 55 13.49 6.98 -9.50
CA LYS A 55 13.07 6.03 -8.47
C LYS A 55 13.15 6.65 -7.08
N THR A 56 14.21 7.43 -6.81
CA THR A 56 14.35 8.19 -5.56
C THR A 56 13.27 9.26 -5.47
N ALA A 57 12.95 9.95 -6.58
CA ALA A 57 11.86 10.92 -6.63
C ALA A 57 10.51 10.25 -6.27
N ALA A 58 10.23 9.09 -6.87
CA ALA A 58 9.00 8.36 -6.59
C ALA A 58 8.91 7.88 -5.14
N LYS A 59 10.00 7.36 -4.58
CA LYS A 59 10.05 6.94 -3.17
C LYS A 59 9.80 8.13 -2.24
N PHE A 60 10.47 9.25 -2.48
CA PHE A 60 10.27 10.47 -1.70
C PHE A 60 8.81 10.92 -1.73
N THR A 61 8.20 10.97 -2.92
CA THR A 61 6.82 11.43 -3.09
C THR A 61 5.82 10.48 -2.41
N LYS A 62 6.03 9.16 -2.48
CA LYS A 62 5.24 8.16 -1.75
C LYS A 62 5.37 8.34 -0.23
N GLU A 63 6.59 8.50 0.26
CA GLU A 63 6.81 8.69 1.71
C GLU A 63 6.17 10.00 2.20
N LEU A 64 6.25 11.09 1.40
CA LEU A 64 5.56 12.33 1.71
C LEU A 64 4.04 12.16 1.75
N GLN A 65 3.46 11.43 0.78
CA GLN A 65 2.03 11.10 0.78
C GLN A 65 1.64 10.33 2.06
N LEU A 66 2.42 9.32 2.42
CA LEU A 66 2.20 8.53 3.62
C LEU A 66 2.30 9.38 4.89
N LEU A 67 3.28 10.28 4.95
CA LEU A 67 3.44 11.23 6.05
C LEU A 67 2.22 12.14 6.20
N LEU A 68 1.75 12.75 5.11
CA LEU A 68 0.58 13.64 5.12
C LEU A 68 -0.70 12.91 5.59
N ARG A 69 -0.90 11.68 5.14
CA ARG A 69 -1.98 10.81 5.60
C ARG A 69 -1.85 10.44 7.07
N THR A 70 -0.65 10.10 7.53
CA THR A 70 -0.39 9.75 8.93
C THR A 70 -0.64 10.91 9.86
N LEU A 71 -0.28 12.12 9.45
CA LEU A 71 -0.55 13.36 10.19
C LEU A 71 -2.02 13.79 10.13
N GLY A 72 -2.83 13.18 9.26
CA GLY A 72 -4.24 13.53 9.08
C GLY A 72 -4.46 14.91 8.44
N VAL A 73 -3.45 15.47 7.76
CA VAL A 73 -3.54 16.81 7.14
C VAL A 73 -4.11 16.75 5.72
N SER A 74 -3.93 15.62 5.02
CA SER A 74 -4.49 15.39 3.68
C SER A 74 -4.50 13.90 3.36
N GLU A 75 -5.47 13.45 2.56
CA GLU A 75 -5.40 12.12 1.92
C GLU A 75 -4.38 12.09 0.77
N ALA A 76 -3.93 13.26 0.33
CA ALA A 76 -2.90 13.45 -0.69
C ALA A 76 -3.11 12.56 -1.93
N ASN A 77 -4.35 12.44 -2.40
CA ASN A 77 -4.71 11.65 -3.55
C ASN A 77 -4.40 12.43 -4.84
N MET A 78 -3.49 11.90 -5.65
CA MET A 78 -3.07 12.53 -6.91
C MET A 78 -4.21 12.55 -7.95
N GLU A 79 -5.01 11.48 -8.03
CA GLU A 79 -6.12 11.38 -9.00
C GLU A 79 -7.24 12.36 -8.69
N LYS A 80 -7.47 12.65 -7.40
CA LYS A 80 -8.44 13.67 -6.95
C LYS A 80 -7.87 15.08 -6.95
N GLY A 81 -6.59 15.24 -7.29
CA GLY A 81 -5.91 16.55 -7.29
C GLY A 81 -5.64 17.12 -5.88
N GLU A 82 -5.70 16.30 -4.85
CA GLU A 82 -5.35 16.68 -3.47
C GLU A 82 -3.84 16.80 -3.28
N MET A 83 -3.07 16.14 -4.14
CA MET A 83 -1.62 16.25 -4.25
C MET A 83 -1.26 16.42 -5.72
N ARG A 84 -0.44 17.43 -6.02
CA ARG A 84 0.15 17.65 -7.35
C ARG A 84 1.65 17.53 -7.24
N VAL A 85 2.25 16.95 -8.24
CA VAL A 85 3.70 16.79 -8.32
C VAL A 85 4.20 17.42 -9.60
N GLU A 86 5.26 18.21 -9.46
CA GLU A 86 5.99 18.80 -10.56
C GLU A 86 7.47 18.44 -10.39
N ALA A 87 8.16 18.18 -11.49
CA ALA A 87 9.58 17.87 -11.47
C ALA A 87 10.39 18.99 -12.13
N ASN A 88 11.32 19.56 -11.37
CA ASN A 88 12.31 20.49 -11.88
C ASN A 88 13.60 19.73 -12.17
N ILE A 89 13.95 19.57 -13.44
CA ILE A 89 15.03 18.70 -13.89
C ILE A 89 16.09 19.51 -14.60
N SER A 90 17.36 19.30 -14.23
CA SER A 90 18.53 19.81 -14.94
C SER A 90 19.60 18.75 -15.03
N VAL A 91 20.29 18.66 -16.16
CA VAL A 91 21.41 17.76 -16.40
C VAL A 91 22.68 18.59 -16.61
N SER A 92 23.78 18.15 -16.03
CA SER A 92 25.09 18.80 -16.17
C SER A 92 26.19 17.72 -16.15
N ASP A 93 27.31 18.02 -16.75
CA ASP A 93 28.57 17.27 -16.72
C ASP A 93 29.55 17.75 -15.66
N SER A 94 29.11 18.66 -14.79
CA SER A 94 29.92 19.30 -13.73
C SER A 94 29.11 19.40 -12.44
N ASP A 95 29.76 19.84 -11.35
CA ASP A 95 29.12 20.12 -10.06
C ASP A 95 28.14 21.33 -10.09
N LYS A 96 28.12 22.07 -11.20
CA LYS A 96 27.16 23.18 -11.38
C LYS A 96 25.87 22.64 -11.96
N LEU A 97 24.76 23.12 -11.41
CA LEU A 97 23.43 22.77 -11.95
C LEU A 97 23.29 23.29 -13.39
N GLY A 98 22.70 22.47 -14.24
CA GLY A 98 22.36 22.80 -15.61
C GLY A 98 21.11 23.72 -15.70
N THR A 99 20.65 23.97 -16.91
CA THR A 99 19.41 24.71 -17.14
C THR A 99 18.19 23.91 -16.69
N LYS A 100 17.40 24.49 -15.82
CA LYS A 100 16.20 23.88 -15.25
C LYS A 100 15.05 23.81 -16.26
N VAL A 101 14.47 22.64 -16.40
CA VAL A 101 13.20 22.40 -17.10
C VAL A 101 12.18 21.92 -16.09
N GLU A 102 11.02 22.54 -16.07
CA GLU A 102 9.90 22.19 -15.21
C GLU A 102 8.97 21.24 -15.97
N VAL A 103 8.68 20.07 -15.41
CA VAL A 103 7.71 19.12 -15.99
C VAL A 103 6.46 19.06 -15.11
N LYS A 104 5.30 19.36 -15.72
CA LYS A 104 3.98 19.38 -15.09
C LYS A 104 3.09 18.24 -15.59
N ASN A 105 1.89 18.13 -15.01
CA ASN A 105 0.88 17.12 -15.34
C ASN A 105 1.32 15.70 -15.01
N LEU A 106 1.97 15.51 -13.86
CA LEU A 106 2.41 14.23 -13.34
C LEU A 106 1.32 13.67 -12.41
N ASN A 107 0.34 12.98 -13.00
CA ASN A 107 -0.88 12.55 -12.29
C ASN A 107 -0.76 11.19 -11.57
N SER A 108 0.41 10.54 -11.69
CA SER A 108 0.71 9.29 -11.01
C SER A 108 2.20 9.16 -10.72
N PHE A 109 2.58 8.32 -9.76
CA PHE A 109 3.99 8.01 -9.48
C PHE A 109 4.70 7.42 -10.71
N LYS A 110 4.00 6.59 -11.46
CA LYS A 110 4.53 6.00 -12.70
C LYS A 110 4.77 7.05 -13.77
N ALA A 111 3.82 7.95 -13.98
CA ALA A 111 3.97 9.08 -14.91
C ALA A 111 5.16 9.96 -14.52
N MET A 112 5.34 10.21 -13.22
CA MET A 112 6.47 10.97 -12.69
C MET A 112 7.81 10.29 -12.99
N GLU A 113 7.96 8.99 -12.68
CA GLU A 113 9.18 8.24 -12.99
C GLU A 113 9.51 8.29 -14.49
N GLN A 114 8.53 7.99 -15.33
CA GLN A 114 8.72 7.97 -16.78
C GLN A 114 9.07 9.37 -17.35
N ALA A 115 8.43 10.42 -16.84
CA ALA A 115 8.69 11.78 -17.28
C ALA A 115 10.08 12.26 -16.88
N ILE A 116 10.54 11.94 -15.68
CA ILE A 116 11.89 12.26 -15.21
C ILE A 116 12.94 11.53 -16.05
N ASP A 117 12.78 10.21 -16.27
CA ASP A 117 13.71 9.41 -17.07
C ASP A 117 13.78 9.90 -18.51
N TYR A 118 12.63 10.21 -19.11
CA TYR A 118 12.57 10.79 -20.45
C TYR A 118 13.29 12.13 -20.53
N GLU A 119 13.04 13.02 -19.58
CA GLU A 119 13.61 14.37 -19.60
C GLU A 119 15.13 14.36 -19.35
N ILE A 120 15.62 13.47 -18.46
CA ILE A 120 17.05 13.24 -18.26
C ILE A 120 17.69 12.77 -19.59
N SER A 121 17.08 11.80 -20.25
CA SER A 121 17.58 11.28 -21.54
C SER A 121 17.59 12.36 -22.61
N ARG A 122 16.49 13.12 -22.75
CA ARG A 122 16.37 14.21 -23.73
C ARG A 122 17.43 15.28 -23.53
N GLN A 123 17.62 15.74 -22.29
CA GLN A 123 18.62 16.77 -21.97
C GLN A 123 20.04 16.25 -22.23
N SER A 124 20.33 15.02 -21.81
CA SER A 124 21.63 14.38 -22.03
C SER A 124 21.98 14.25 -23.51
N GLU A 125 21.00 13.87 -24.35
CA GLU A 125 21.21 13.78 -25.82
C GLU A 125 21.49 15.14 -26.47
N ILE A 126 20.81 16.20 -26.02
CA ILE A 126 21.03 17.56 -26.54
C ILE A 126 22.43 18.03 -26.14
N LEU A 127 22.83 17.87 -24.89
CA LEU A 127 24.12 18.29 -24.36
C LEU A 127 25.26 17.49 -25.02
N ALA A 128 25.11 16.17 -25.22
CA ALA A 128 26.09 15.34 -25.90
C ALA A 128 26.35 15.77 -27.38
N LYS A 129 25.38 16.47 -27.99
CA LYS A 129 25.50 17.06 -29.34
C LYS A 129 25.96 18.53 -29.32
N ASN A 130 26.48 18.99 -28.18
CA ASN A 130 26.84 20.42 -27.94
C ASN A 130 25.66 21.40 -28.16
N GLY A 131 24.42 20.93 -27.97
CA GLY A 131 23.24 21.77 -27.98
C GLY A 131 23.05 22.49 -26.63
N SER A 132 22.09 23.41 -26.58
CA SER A 132 21.71 24.12 -25.37
C SER A 132 20.30 23.75 -24.92
N ILE A 133 20.09 23.70 -23.60
CA ILE A 133 18.78 23.51 -23.01
C ILE A 133 18.17 24.89 -22.72
N SER A 134 16.94 25.09 -23.20
CA SER A 134 16.17 26.29 -22.88
C SER A 134 15.39 26.11 -21.57
N GLN A 135 15.29 27.17 -20.78
CA GLN A 135 14.44 27.16 -19.58
C GLN A 135 12.97 27.23 -20.03
N GLU A 136 12.24 26.13 -19.80
CA GLU A 136 10.87 25.99 -20.27
C GLU A 136 10.03 25.16 -19.31
N THR A 137 8.70 25.29 -19.42
CA THR A 137 7.75 24.39 -18.78
C THR A 137 7.24 23.40 -19.83
N ARG A 138 7.31 22.11 -19.48
CA ARG A 138 6.87 21.00 -20.32
C ARG A 138 5.74 20.24 -19.63
N GLY A 139 4.82 19.68 -20.43
CA GLY A 139 3.83 18.73 -19.98
C GLY A 139 4.26 17.29 -20.27
N TRP A 140 3.71 16.34 -19.54
CA TRP A 140 3.85 14.91 -19.82
C TRP A 140 2.65 14.40 -20.62
N ASP A 141 2.90 13.71 -21.73
CA ASP A 141 1.91 13.01 -22.54
C ASP A 141 2.09 11.49 -22.30
N GLU A 142 1.19 10.89 -21.52
CA GLU A 142 1.27 9.47 -21.16
C GLU A 142 1.12 8.56 -22.40
N ASN A 143 0.28 8.95 -23.36
CA ASN A 143 0.03 8.12 -24.55
C ASN A 143 1.27 8.04 -25.45
N LYS A 144 2.01 9.13 -25.54
CA LYS A 144 3.23 9.21 -26.35
C LYS A 144 4.48 8.89 -25.55
N SER A 145 4.38 8.78 -24.22
CA SER A 145 5.52 8.64 -23.31
C SER A 145 6.61 9.70 -23.58
N LYS A 146 6.21 10.97 -23.72
CA LYS A 146 7.10 12.09 -24.06
C LYS A 146 6.69 13.36 -23.35
N THR A 147 7.67 14.22 -23.10
CA THR A 147 7.38 15.59 -22.69
C THR A 147 7.16 16.47 -23.93
N PHE A 148 6.31 17.48 -23.80
CA PHE A 148 6.05 18.48 -24.84
C PHE A 148 6.10 19.89 -24.25
N VAL A 149 6.53 20.86 -25.02
CA VAL A 149 6.61 22.26 -24.57
C VAL A 149 5.20 22.82 -24.37
N GLN A 150 4.91 23.32 -23.19
CA GLN A 150 3.67 24.04 -22.87
C GLN A 150 3.87 25.54 -22.93
N ARG A 151 5.01 26.02 -22.41
CA ARG A 151 5.32 27.44 -22.33
C ARG A 151 6.84 27.64 -22.31
N SER A 152 7.34 28.56 -23.15
CA SER A 152 8.70 29.09 -23.03
C SER A 152 8.70 30.20 -21.99
N LYS A 153 9.63 30.15 -21.03
CA LYS A 153 9.83 31.23 -20.06
C LYS A 153 10.84 32.22 -20.63
N GLU A 154 10.39 33.17 -21.45
CA GLU A 154 11.24 34.27 -21.94
C GLU A 154 11.53 35.34 -20.87
N SER A 155 10.73 35.36 -19.82
CA SER A 155 10.97 36.18 -18.65
C SER A 155 10.47 35.47 -17.40
N ALA A 156 11.33 35.31 -16.40
CA ALA A 156 10.90 34.95 -15.06
C ALA A 156 9.97 36.05 -14.54
N MET A 157 8.67 35.82 -14.60
CA MET A 157 7.75 36.67 -13.84
C MET A 157 8.03 36.36 -12.37
N ASP A 158 8.60 37.35 -11.70
CA ASP A 158 8.78 37.33 -10.26
C ASP A 158 7.38 37.35 -9.62
N TYR A 159 6.86 36.17 -9.27
CA TYR A 159 5.66 36.08 -8.46
C TYR A 159 6.03 36.53 -7.06
N ARG A 160 5.92 37.82 -6.82
CA ARG A 160 6.10 38.38 -5.50
C ARG A 160 4.95 37.89 -4.63
N SER A 161 5.28 37.01 -3.68
CA SER A 161 4.38 36.71 -2.59
C SER A 161 4.11 37.99 -1.80
N PHE A 162 2.91 38.49 -1.84
CA PHE A 162 2.46 39.57 -0.98
C PHE A 162 1.38 39.06 -0.04
N PRO A 163 1.30 39.56 1.19
CA PRO A 163 0.27 39.16 2.12
C PRO A 163 -1.12 39.44 1.54
N ALA A 164 -2.04 38.46 1.70
CA ALA A 164 -3.43 38.71 1.35
C ALA A 164 -3.95 39.91 2.16
N PRO A 165 -4.56 40.94 1.49
CA PRO A 165 -4.87 42.19 2.16
C PRO A 165 -5.98 42.07 3.21
N ASP A 166 -6.79 41.07 3.13
CA ASP A 166 -7.93 40.74 4.01
C ASP A 166 -7.60 39.74 5.13
N ILE A 167 -6.38 39.17 5.14
CA ILE A 167 -5.92 38.28 6.21
C ILE A 167 -4.95 39.04 7.12
N PRO A 168 -5.29 39.20 8.44
CA PRO A 168 -4.40 39.88 9.36
C PRO A 168 -3.12 39.05 9.61
N LYS A 169 -2.00 39.77 9.75
CA LYS A 169 -0.75 39.13 10.16
C LYS A 169 -0.88 38.59 11.59
N PHE A 170 -0.56 37.35 11.81
CA PHE A 170 -0.42 36.77 13.14
C PHE A 170 0.91 35.99 13.25
N SER A 171 1.47 35.98 14.42
CA SER A 171 2.69 35.22 14.68
C SER A 171 2.30 33.85 15.22
N ILE A 172 2.60 32.79 14.48
CA ILE A 172 2.35 31.40 14.87
C ILE A 172 2.97 31.10 16.24
N GLY A 173 4.15 31.67 16.54
CA GLY A 173 4.83 31.46 17.83
C GLY A 173 4.11 32.08 19.04
N LEU A 174 3.12 32.97 18.83
CA LEU A 174 2.31 33.54 19.91
C LEU A 174 1.01 32.76 20.15
N VAL A 175 0.69 31.79 19.31
CA VAL A 175 -0.50 30.96 19.44
C VAL A 175 -0.12 29.70 20.22
N ALA A 176 -0.65 29.54 21.42
CA ALA A 176 -0.28 28.45 22.34
C ALA A 176 -0.50 27.06 21.73
N GLU A 177 -1.56 26.89 20.93
CA GLU A 177 -1.90 25.65 20.21
C GLU A 177 -0.81 25.25 19.21
N PHE A 178 -0.06 26.19 18.66
CA PHE A 178 1.01 25.97 17.71
C PHE A 178 2.41 25.96 18.34
N SER A 179 2.47 26.01 19.67
CA SER A 179 3.76 25.84 20.35
C SER A 179 4.37 24.48 20.05
N HIS A 180 5.69 24.43 20.01
CA HIS A 180 6.44 23.20 19.66
C HIS A 180 6.09 22.03 20.57
N ASP A 181 5.94 22.29 21.87
CA ASP A 181 5.63 21.28 22.88
C ASP A 181 4.20 20.75 22.70
N ASN A 182 3.23 21.64 22.44
CA ASN A 182 1.85 21.24 22.21
C ASN A 182 1.68 20.41 20.93
N LEU A 183 2.32 20.82 19.84
CA LEU A 183 2.30 20.07 18.58
C LEU A 183 3.00 18.72 18.72
N ARG A 184 4.16 18.68 19.40
CA ARG A 184 4.89 17.44 19.63
C ARG A 184 4.07 16.44 20.47
N GLY A 185 3.33 16.93 21.46
CA GLY A 185 2.45 16.08 22.28
C GLY A 185 1.23 15.51 21.54
N LYS A 186 0.84 16.13 20.43
CA LYS A 186 -0.28 15.69 19.58
C LYS A 186 0.13 14.89 18.36
N MET A 187 1.44 14.84 18.07
CA MET A 187 1.95 14.19 16.87
C MET A 187 1.77 12.67 16.97
N PRO A 188 1.15 12.02 15.99
CA PRO A 188 1.07 10.55 15.94
C PRO A 188 2.45 9.95 15.70
N LEU A 189 2.58 8.65 15.88
CA LEU A 189 3.78 7.93 15.42
C LEU A 189 3.95 8.12 13.92
N LEU A 190 5.15 8.51 13.53
CA LEU A 190 5.49 8.74 12.12
C LEU A 190 5.67 7.42 11.35
N PRO A 191 5.58 7.44 10.02
CA PRO A 191 5.73 6.24 9.20
C PRO A 191 7.01 5.45 9.50
N GLU A 192 8.12 6.13 9.78
CA GLU A 192 9.38 5.48 10.14
C GLU A 192 9.28 4.69 11.45
N ASP A 193 8.64 5.23 12.47
CA ASP A 193 8.48 4.58 13.77
C ASP A 193 7.51 3.41 13.69
N LEU A 194 6.41 3.57 12.94
CA LEU A 194 5.46 2.50 12.64
C LEU A 194 6.16 1.36 11.87
N ARG A 195 6.99 1.68 10.89
CA ARG A 195 7.78 0.71 10.12
C ARG A 195 8.73 -0.08 11.02
N LYS A 196 9.49 0.62 11.89
CA LYS A 196 10.36 -0.02 12.88
C LYS A 196 9.56 -0.96 13.80
N ARG A 197 8.36 -0.54 14.23
CA ARG A 197 7.49 -1.37 15.07
C ARG A 197 7.04 -2.64 14.34
N LEU A 198 6.57 -2.54 13.10
CA LEU A 198 6.13 -3.69 12.30
C LEU A 198 7.28 -4.67 12.03
N LEU A 199 8.46 -4.18 11.67
CA LEU A 199 9.66 -5.00 11.50
C LEU A 199 10.08 -5.67 12.83
N GLY A 200 9.98 -4.96 13.94
CA GLY A 200 10.23 -5.49 15.28
C GLY A 200 9.25 -6.61 15.69
N LEU A 201 8.04 -6.61 15.15
CA LEU A 201 7.06 -7.71 15.26
C LEU A 201 7.34 -8.87 14.29
N GLY A 202 8.45 -8.86 13.56
CA GLY A 202 8.87 -9.94 12.68
C GLY A 202 8.24 -9.92 11.28
N LEU A 203 7.54 -8.85 10.91
CA LEU A 203 7.01 -8.69 9.54
C LEU A 203 8.15 -8.47 8.54
N SER A 204 7.94 -8.88 7.28
CA SER A 204 8.87 -8.51 6.21
C SER A 204 8.71 -7.03 5.84
N GLN A 205 9.71 -6.49 5.12
CA GLN A 205 9.64 -5.12 4.62
C GLN A 205 8.40 -4.90 3.74
N GLU A 206 8.08 -5.88 2.89
CA GLU A 206 6.92 -5.82 1.98
C GLU A 206 5.60 -5.80 2.76
N GLN A 207 5.48 -6.62 3.81
CA GLN A 207 4.31 -6.64 4.66
C GLN A 207 4.13 -5.33 5.43
N ALA A 208 5.24 -4.80 5.98
CA ALA A 208 5.22 -3.52 6.70
C ALA A 208 4.79 -2.37 5.78
N GLU A 209 5.35 -2.28 4.56
CA GLU A 209 4.96 -1.25 3.60
C GLU A 209 3.48 -1.43 3.17
N ALA A 210 3.04 -2.66 2.87
CA ALA A 210 1.65 -2.90 2.49
C ALA A 210 0.67 -2.44 3.57
N LEU A 211 0.95 -2.72 4.85
CA LEU A 211 0.13 -2.25 5.97
C LEU A 211 0.16 -0.72 6.12
N LEU A 212 1.33 -0.09 5.95
CA LEU A 212 1.44 1.36 6.11
C LEU A 212 0.62 2.12 5.07
N TYR A 213 0.55 1.60 3.84
CA TYR A 213 -0.22 2.24 2.75
C TYR A 213 -1.71 1.90 2.74
N ASP A 214 -2.15 0.84 3.42
CA ASP A 214 -3.56 0.50 3.60
C ASP A 214 -4.01 0.92 5.01
N LYS A 215 -4.72 2.04 5.10
CA LYS A 215 -5.18 2.61 6.37
C LYS A 215 -6.02 1.63 7.18
N GLU A 216 -6.99 0.97 6.53
CA GLU A 216 -7.92 0.06 7.21
C GLU A 216 -7.22 -1.22 7.67
N ALA A 217 -6.36 -1.81 6.82
CA ALA A 217 -5.56 -2.97 7.20
C ALA A 217 -4.58 -2.64 8.34
N LYS A 218 -3.96 -1.46 8.31
CA LYS A 218 -3.07 -0.96 9.37
C LYS A 218 -3.81 -0.83 10.70
N GLU A 219 -4.95 -0.15 10.71
CA GLU A 219 -5.77 0.02 11.90
C GLU A 219 -6.20 -1.33 12.45
N TYR A 220 -6.70 -2.22 11.59
CA TYR A 220 -7.10 -3.57 11.98
C TYR A 220 -5.94 -4.40 12.54
N PHE A 221 -4.76 -4.31 11.96
CA PHE A 221 -3.57 -4.98 12.47
C PHE A 221 -3.20 -4.50 13.88
N PHE A 222 -3.22 -3.18 14.10
CA PHE A 222 -2.87 -2.61 15.40
C PHE A 222 -3.96 -2.80 16.47
N GLU A 223 -5.19 -3.12 16.13
CA GLU A 223 -6.17 -3.61 17.10
C GLU A 223 -5.75 -4.97 17.67
N ALA A 224 -5.26 -5.89 16.85
CA ALA A 224 -4.78 -7.20 17.28
C ALA A 224 -3.39 -7.14 17.97
N PHE A 225 -2.53 -6.21 17.54
CA PHE A 225 -1.14 -6.03 18.01
C PHE A 225 -0.90 -4.58 18.38
N PRO A 226 -1.33 -4.12 19.58
CA PRO A 226 -1.24 -2.72 19.97
C PRO A 226 0.17 -2.15 19.82
N ILE A 227 0.23 -0.87 19.47
CA ILE A 227 1.50 -0.15 19.27
C ILE A 227 2.28 -0.10 20.59
N GLU A 228 1.56 0.09 21.69
CA GLU A 228 2.13 0.07 23.04
C GLU A 228 2.25 -1.37 23.54
N GLY A 229 3.42 -1.79 23.95
CA GLY A 229 3.67 -3.12 24.49
C GLY A 229 4.90 -3.81 23.90
N GLU A 230 5.28 -4.94 24.50
CA GLU A 230 6.40 -5.75 23.99
C GLU A 230 6.03 -6.51 22.72
N ALA A 231 6.97 -6.58 21.79
CA ALA A 231 6.83 -7.36 20.56
C ALA A 231 7.09 -8.85 20.86
N LYS A 232 6.13 -9.54 21.50
CA LYS A 232 6.36 -10.92 21.97
C LYS A 232 5.98 -12.03 20.96
N ASP A 233 5.08 -11.75 20.02
CA ASP A 233 4.45 -12.81 19.20
C ASP A 233 4.76 -12.67 17.69
N GLY A 234 6.07 -12.63 17.34
CA GLY A 234 6.50 -12.38 15.96
C GLY A 234 5.94 -13.37 14.92
N ASN A 235 5.86 -14.65 15.26
CA ASN A 235 5.24 -15.64 14.35
C ASN A 235 3.75 -15.41 14.16
N LEU A 236 3.04 -15.06 15.21
CA LEU A 236 1.61 -14.77 15.18
C LEU A 236 1.33 -13.48 14.38
N ALA A 237 2.08 -12.42 14.64
CA ALA A 237 1.94 -11.16 13.93
C ALA A 237 2.20 -11.32 12.42
N LYS A 238 3.25 -12.06 12.07
CA LYS A 238 3.57 -12.37 10.68
C LYS A 238 2.49 -13.20 9.99
N LEU A 239 1.96 -14.22 10.67
CA LEU A 239 0.88 -15.06 10.15
C LEU A 239 -0.40 -14.24 9.96
N PHE A 240 -0.77 -13.46 10.96
CA PHE A 240 -1.91 -12.55 10.90
C PHE A 240 -1.80 -11.58 9.72
N ALA A 241 -0.64 -10.94 9.55
CA ALA A 241 -0.39 -10.04 8.43
C ALA A 241 -0.52 -10.74 7.07
N ASN A 242 -0.04 -12.00 6.95
CA ASN A 242 -0.20 -12.78 5.72
C ASN A 242 -1.69 -12.95 5.35
N TYR A 243 -2.51 -13.41 6.29
CA TYR A 243 -3.95 -13.63 6.05
C TYR A 243 -4.68 -12.30 5.80
N LEU A 244 -4.33 -11.25 6.51
CA LEU A 244 -4.91 -9.92 6.32
C LEU A 244 -4.61 -9.35 4.92
N LEU A 245 -3.33 -9.39 4.50
CA LEU A 245 -2.89 -8.80 3.25
C LEU A 245 -3.13 -9.67 2.01
N SER A 246 -3.46 -10.95 2.18
CA SER A 246 -3.77 -11.85 1.07
C SER A 246 -5.23 -12.29 1.05
N ASP A 247 -5.62 -13.14 1.98
CA ASP A 247 -6.94 -13.80 1.97
C ASP A 247 -8.07 -12.78 2.22
N LEU A 248 -7.97 -11.96 3.28
CA LEU A 248 -8.97 -10.93 3.57
C LEU A 248 -8.97 -9.81 2.55
N ALA A 249 -7.81 -9.38 2.09
CA ALA A 249 -7.71 -8.37 1.03
C ALA A 249 -8.40 -8.87 -0.26
N GLY A 250 -8.22 -10.15 -0.62
CA GLY A 250 -8.90 -10.77 -1.76
C GLY A 250 -10.43 -10.83 -1.58
N MET A 251 -10.92 -11.20 -0.39
CA MET A 251 -12.35 -11.21 -0.07
C MET A 251 -12.98 -9.82 -0.17
N ARG A 252 -12.32 -8.79 0.38
CA ARG A 252 -12.79 -7.41 0.34
C ARG A 252 -12.74 -6.80 -1.07
N ALA A 253 -11.74 -7.16 -1.86
CA ALA A 253 -11.68 -6.74 -3.26
C ALA A 253 -12.85 -7.31 -4.09
N ALA A 254 -13.28 -8.54 -3.79
CA ALA A 254 -14.43 -9.17 -4.43
C ALA A 254 -15.78 -8.65 -3.90
N ARG A 255 -15.82 -8.22 -2.64
CA ARG A 255 -17.02 -7.74 -1.92
C ARG A 255 -16.68 -6.48 -1.11
N PRO A 256 -16.71 -5.30 -1.73
CA PRO A 256 -16.33 -4.03 -1.10
C PRO A 256 -17.21 -3.61 0.11
N GLU A 257 -18.38 -4.22 0.27
CA GLU A 257 -19.28 -4.01 1.42
C GLU A 257 -18.75 -4.65 2.73
N LEU A 258 -17.79 -5.58 2.65
CA LEU A 258 -17.20 -6.22 3.81
C LEU A 258 -16.25 -5.25 4.52
N SER A 259 -16.56 -4.91 5.76
CA SER A 259 -15.75 -4.04 6.61
C SER A 259 -15.08 -4.79 7.74
N LEU A 260 -13.88 -4.38 8.10
CA LEU A 260 -13.14 -4.92 9.24
C LEU A 260 -13.62 -4.23 10.52
N SER A 261 -13.88 -5.01 11.57
CA SER A 261 -14.27 -4.48 12.88
C SER A 261 -13.21 -4.79 13.94
N LYS A 262 -13.18 -3.98 14.98
CA LYS A 262 -12.26 -4.18 16.11
C LYS A 262 -12.43 -5.54 16.77
N GLU A 263 -13.67 -5.95 16.99
CA GLU A 263 -14.01 -7.23 17.62
C GLU A 263 -13.57 -8.42 16.76
N SER A 264 -13.57 -8.26 15.44
CA SER A 264 -13.13 -9.32 14.52
C SER A 264 -11.61 -9.49 14.53
N ALA A 265 -10.83 -8.47 14.88
CA ALA A 265 -9.38 -8.59 14.97
C ALA A 265 -8.94 -9.61 16.05
N GLU A 266 -9.58 -9.59 17.23
CA GLU A 266 -9.29 -10.55 18.28
C GLU A 266 -9.75 -11.97 17.89
N ARG A 267 -10.90 -12.11 17.21
CA ARG A 267 -11.34 -13.42 16.71
C ARG A 267 -10.39 -13.98 15.66
N MET A 268 -9.95 -13.16 14.73
CA MET A 268 -8.95 -13.56 13.74
C MET A 268 -7.62 -13.95 14.41
N LYS A 269 -7.19 -13.19 15.42
CA LYS A 269 -5.99 -13.52 16.20
C LYS A 269 -6.13 -14.88 16.90
N ALA A 270 -7.30 -15.16 17.49
CA ALA A 270 -7.59 -16.49 18.07
C ALA A 270 -7.53 -17.60 17.02
N LEU A 271 -8.05 -17.39 15.81
CA LEU A 271 -7.94 -18.34 14.71
C LEU A 271 -6.48 -18.59 14.30
N MET A 272 -5.66 -17.53 14.24
CA MET A 272 -4.23 -17.66 13.92
C MET A 272 -3.46 -18.41 15.03
N LEU A 273 -3.83 -18.24 16.30
CA LEU A 273 -3.28 -19.02 17.40
C LEU A 273 -3.62 -20.50 17.26
N MET A 274 -4.89 -20.83 16.94
CA MET A 274 -5.28 -22.23 16.68
C MET A 274 -4.49 -22.86 15.54
N LEU A 275 -4.12 -22.07 14.54
CA LEU A 275 -3.30 -22.54 13.44
C LEU A 275 -1.83 -22.76 13.86
N ILE A 276 -1.27 -21.89 14.69
CA ILE A 276 0.10 -22.02 15.22
C ILE A 276 0.20 -23.23 16.18
N ASP A 277 -0.84 -23.46 16.96
CA ASP A 277 -0.90 -24.57 17.90
C ASP A 277 -1.33 -25.90 17.26
N ASP A 278 -1.33 -25.99 15.92
CA ASP A 278 -1.72 -27.15 15.14
C ASP A 278 -3.13 -27.71 15.51
N GLN A 279 -4.02 -26.84 16.02
CA GLN A 279 -5.40 -27.21 16.34
C GLN A 279 -6.29 -27.26 15.09
N VAL A 280 -5.93 -26.51 14.07
CA VAL A 280 -6.60 -26.50 12.76
C VAL A 280 -5.58 -26.46 11.63
N SER A 281 -5.91 -27.02 10.48
CA SER A 281 -5.06 -26.92 9.30
C SER A 281 -5.17 -25.53 8.64
N SER A 282 -4.15 -25.14 7.85
CA SER A 282 -4.19 -23.88 7.07
C SER A 282 -5.40 -23.79 6.14
N ARG A 283 -5.84 -24.93 5.60
CA ARG A 283 -7.06 -25.01 4.78
C ARG A 283 -8.30 -24.73 5.61
N ALA A 284 -8.43 -25.40 6.76
CA ALA A 284 -9.55 -25.19 7.67
C ALA A 284 -9.61 -23.73 8.15
N ALA A 285 -8.45 -23.14 8.48
CA ALA A 285 -8.38 -21.74 8.87
C ALA A 285 -8.89 -20.79 7.77
N LYS A 286 -8.53 -21.04 6.49
CA LYS A 286 -9.05 -20.28 5.35
C LYS A 286 -10.55 -20.47 5.13
N ASP A 287 -11.04 -21.71 5.26
CA ASP A 287 -12.45 -22.03 5.11
C ASP A 287 -13.33 -21.41 6.22
N MET A 288 -12.74 -21.11 7.39
CA MET A 288 -13.41 -20.45 8.52
C MET A 288 -13.26 -18.92 8.54
N LEU A 289 -12.29 -18.38 7.81
CA LEU A 289 -11.85 -17.00 7.95
C LEU A 289 -12.99 -15.99 7.73
N GLU A 290 -13.83 -16.21 6.74
CA GLU A 290 -14.94 -15.33 6.41
C GLU A 290 -15.94 -15.21 7.56
N GLU A 291 -16.41 -16.36 8.08
CA GLU A 291 -17.39 -16.39 9.16
C GLU A 291 -16.83 -15.82 10.46
N VAL A 292 -15.54 -16.09 10.75
CA VAL A 292 -14.85 -15.57 11.93
C VAL A 292 -14.73 -14.05 11.87
N VAL A 293 -14.35 -13.51 10.71
CA VAL A 293 -14.07 -12.06 10.59
C VAL A 293 -15.36 -11.27 10.35
N PHE A 294 -16.21 -11.68 9.44
CA PHE A 294 -17.34 -10.89 8.98
C PHE A 294 -18.68 -11.29 9.57
N GLU A 295 -18.86 -12.53 10.00
CA GLU A 295 -20.11 -13.03 10.55
C GLU A 295 -20.08 -13.18 12.07
N GLY A 296 -18.93 -12.98 12.70
CA GLY A 296 -18.78 -12.97 14.16
C GLY A 296 -18.64 -14.35 14.81
N ALA A 297 -18.37 -15.40 14.02
CA ALA A 297 -18.20 -16.75 14.54
C ALA A 297 -16.99 -16.86 15.48
N VAL A 298 -17.13 -17.63 16.56
CA VAL A 298 -16.04 -17.96 17.48
C VAL A 298 -15.23 -19.11 16.86
N PRO A 299 -13.91 -18.95 16.63
CA PRO A 299 -13.11 -19.94 15.90
C PRO A 299 -13.13 -21.35 16.49
N SER A 300 -13.02 -21.48 17.81
CA SER A 300 -13.04 -22.79 18.50
C SER A 300 -14.36 -23.52 18.32
N ASP A 301 -15.48 -22.82 18.43
CA ASP A 301 -16.81 -23.39 18.32
C ASP A 301 -17.10 -23.78 16.86
N LEU A 302 -16.71 -22.92 15.92
CA LEU A 302 -16.87 -23.21 14.50
C LEU A 302 -16.05 -24.42 14.07
N ALA A 303 -14.77 -24.50 14.50
CA ALA A 303 -13.91 -25.65 14.22
C ALA A 303 -14.48 -26.95 14.80
N LYS A 304 -14.97 -26.92 16.04
CA LYS A 304 -15.59 -28.08 16.69
C LYS A 304 -16.88 -28.53 15.97
N ASN A 305 -17.78 -27.59 15.66
CA ASN A 305 -19.06 -27.87 15.04
C ASN A 305 -18.91 -28.46 13.62
N ARG A 306 -17.84 -28.06 12.91
CA ARG A 306 -17.53 -28.56 11.55
C ARG A 306 -16.59 -29.75 11.53
N GLY A 307 -16.10 -30.20 12.69
CA GLY A 307 -15.13 -31.30 12.75
C GLY A 307 -13.79 -30.98 12.09
N LEU A 308 -13.36 -29.70 12.16
CA LEU A 308 -12.13 -29.20 11.56
C LEU A 308 -10.95 -29.18 12.54
N LEU A 309 -11.18 -29.54 13.82
CA LEU A 309 -10.11 -29.69 14.78
C LEU A 309 -9.17 -30.83 14.37
N GLN A 310 -7.89 -30.59 14.40
CA GLN A 310 -6.89 -31.62 14.14
C GLN A 310 -6.85 -32.61 15.28
N ASN A 311 -6.75 -33.89 14.89
CA ASN A 311 -6.54 -35.00 15.82
C ASN A 311 -5.25 -35.71 15.42
N ASN A 312 -4.20 -35.49 16.16
CA ASN A 312 -2.89 -36.09 15.96
C ASN A 312 -2.57 -37.13 17.04
N SER A 313 -3.58 -37.66 17.73
CA SER A 313 -3.35 -38.76 18.68
C SER A 313 -2.79 -40.02 17.97
N ALA A 314 -1.87 -40.68 18.62
CA ALA A 314 -1.21 -41.87 18.03
C ALA A 314 -2.24 -42.92 17.61
N GLU A 315 -3.29 -43.13 18.42
CA GLU A 315 -4.37 -44.08 18.14
C GLU A 315 -5.16 -43.69 16.88
N PHE A 316 -5.47 -42.43 16.70
CA PHE A 316 -6.18 -41.91 15.53
C PHE A 316 -5.35 -42.07 14.26
N LEU A 317 -4.07 -41.64 14.31
CA LEU A 317 -3.15 -41.73 13.18
C LEU A 317 -2.91 -43.21 12.80
N ASP A 318 -2.69 -44.10 13.78
CA ASP A 318 -2.54 -45.56 13.55
C ASP A 318 -3.78 -46.17 12.88
N GLY A 319 -4.99 -45.74 13.27
CA GLY A 319 -6.24 -46.14 12.62
C GLY A 319 -6.29 -45.73 11.15
N ILE A 320 -6.00 -44.48 10.85
CA ILE A 320 -5.97 -43.96 9.46
C ILE A 320 -4.88 -44.65 8.64
N VAL A 321 -3.70 -44.84 9.21
CA VAL A 321 -2.56 -45.51 8.52
C VAL A 321 -2.92 -46.91 8.14
N LYS A 322 -3.52 -47.71 9.04
CA LYS A 322 -3.96 -49.08 8.76
C LYS A 322 -5.03 -49.11 7.66
N GLU A 323 -6.07 -48.29 7.78
CA GLU A 323 -7.13 -48.18 6.77
C GLU A 323 -6.57 -47.88 5.36
N VAL A 324 -5.65 -46.93 5.28
CA VAL A 324 -5.06 -46.52 4.00
C VAL A 324 -4.10 -47.58 3.44
N ILE A 325 -3.32 -48.26 4.28
CA ILE A 325 -2.44 -49.34 3.86
C ILE A 325 -3.27 -50.52 3.30
N ASP A 326 -4.34 -50.88 4.00
CA ASP A 326 -5.22 -51.98 3.59
C ASP A 326 -5.95 -51.67 2.28
N ALA A 327 -6.31 -50.39 2.06
CA ALA A 327 -6.92 -49.92 0.82
C ALA A 327 -5.94 -49.78 -0.36
N ASN A 328 -4.62 -49.68 -0.09
CA ASN A 328 -3.58 -49.46 -1.11
C ASN A 328 -2.37 -50.42 -0.95
N PRO A 329 -2.56 -51.74 -0.96
CA PRO A 329 -1.50 -52.68 -0.63
C PRO A 329 -0.32 -52.63 -1.61
N ALA A 330 -0.56 -52.39 -2.90
CA ALA A 330 0.49 -52.32 -3.91
C ALA A 330 1.43 -51.12 -3.65
N VAL A 331 0.89 -49.95 -3.27
CA VAL A 331 1.69 -48.76 -2.97
C VAL A 331 2.44 -48.93 -1.66
N ALA A 332 1.83 -49.59 -0.68
CA ALA A 332 2.50 -49.91 0.59
C ALA A 332 3.73 -50.79 0.37
N GLU A 333 3.63 -51.81 -0.52
CA GLU A 333 4.77 -52.66 -0.90
C GLU A 333 5.89 -51.84 -1.64
N GLU A 334 5.52 -50.91 -2.51
CA GLU A 334 6.51 -50.02 -3.15
C GLU A 334 7.29 -49.21 -2.10
N VAL A 335 6.61 -48.73 -1.05
CA VAL A 335 7.27 -47.99 0.04
C VAL A 335 8.20 -48.91 0.84
N ARG A 336 7.75 -50.16 1.20
CA ARG A 336 8.60 -51.16 1.84
C ARG A 336 9.82 -51.53 1.00
N GLY A 337 9.67 -51.51 -0.32
CA GLY A 337 10.73 -51.69 -1.29
C GLY A 337 11.70 -50.49 -1.45
N GLY A 338 11.57 -49.44 -0.63
CA GLY A 338 12.44 -48.25 -0.60
C GLY A 338 12.03 -47.06 -1.47
N LYS A 339 10.85 -47.12 -2.11
CA LYS A 339 10.35 -45.98 -2.94
C LYS A 339 9.69 -44.94 -2.07
N LEU A 340 10.50 -44.08 -1.40
CA LEU A 340 10.03 -43.06 -0.48
C LEU A 340 9.05 -42.03 -1.10
N SER A 341 9.14 -41.82 -2.41
CA SER A 341 8.21 -40.89 -3.11
C SER A 341 6.75 -41.39 -3.08
N ALA A 342 6.52 -42.70 -2.94
CA ALA A 342 5.18 -43.28 -2.84
C ALA A 342 4.49 -42.98 -1.49
N VAL A 343 5.24 -42.60 -0.45
CA VAL A 343 4.67 -42.19 0.85
C VAL A 343 3.77 -40.96 0.68
N GLN A 344 4.11 -40.03 -0.20
CA GLN A 344 3.30 -38.82 -0.42
C GLN A 344 1.90 -39.16 -0.94
N PHE A 345 1.76 -40.21 -1.76
CA PHE A 345 0.46 -40.67 -2.19
C PHE A 345 -0.36 -41.22 -1.01
N LEU A 346 0.26 -42.00 -0.13
CA LEU A 346 -0.42 -42.53 1.06
C LEU A 346 -0.83 -41.42 2.03
N VAL A 347 0.02 -40.39 2.21
CA VAL A 347 -0.33 -39.22 3.00
C VAL A 347 -1.55 -38.50 2.39
N GLY A 348 -1.58 -38.33 1.06
CA GLY A 348 -2.76 -37.77 0.38
C GLY A 348 -4.06 -38.58 0.63
N GLN A 349 -3.99 -39.92 0.63
CA GLN A 349 -5.12 -40.79 0.97
C GLN A 349 -5.47 -40.66 2.46
N GLY A 350 -4.49 -40.61 3.36
CA GLY A 350 -4.70 -40.39 4.79
C GLY A 350 -5.37 -39.06 5.10
N MET A 351 -4.97 -37.98 4.42
CA MET A 351 -5.64 -36.68 4.49
C MET A 351 -7.10 -36.76 4.05
N LYS A 352 -7.39 -37.55 3.02
CA LYS A 352 -8.76 -37.75 2.56
C LYS A 352 -9.58 -38.59 3.54
N ALA A 353 -9.02 -39.67 4.07
CA ALA A 353 -9.64 -40.52 5.06
C ALA A 353 -9.95 -39.78 6.37
N SER A 354 -9.00 -38.95 6.83
CA SER A 354 -9.18 -38.09 8.01
C SER A 354 -10.05 -36.85 7.77
N LYS A 355 -10.56 -36.64 6.53
CA LYS A 355 -11.29 -35.44 6.12
C LYS A 355 -10.52 -34.12 6.42
N GLY A 356 -9.19 -34.21 6.40
CA GLY A 356 -8.32 -33.07 6.69
C GLY A 356 -8.07 -32.78 8.17
N SER A 357 -8.53 -33.67 9.08
CA SER A 357 -8.31 -33.51 10.53
C SER A 357 -6.98 -34.08 11.02
N ALA A 358 -6.25 -34.84 10.22
CA ALA A 358 -4.89 -35.27 10.54
C ALA A 358 -3.85 -34.26 10.03
N ASP A 359 -2.73 -34.14 10.74
CA ASP A 359 -1.59 -33.35 10.25
C ASP A 359 -0.82 -34.15 9.17
N PRO A 360 -0.54 -33.57 7.98
CA PRO A 360 0.16 -34.27 6.91
C PRO A 360 1.54 -34.76 7.30
N LYS A 361 2.24 -34.03 8.18
CA LYS A 361 3.59 -34.37 8.63
C LYS A 361 3.54 -35.51 9.62
N ALA A 362 2.60 -35.47 10.56
CA ALA A 362 2.37 -36.55 11.51
C ALA A 362 1.92 -37.83 10.79
N LEU A 363 1.08 -37.73 9.77
CA LEU A 363 0.71 -38.88 8.90
C LEU A 363 1.93 -39.42 8.16
N MET A 364 2.80 -38.61 7.63
CA MET A 364 4.00 -39.04 6.94
C MET A 364 4.91 -39.82 7.88
N GLU A 365 5.15 -39.30 9.08
CA GLU A 365 5.94 -39.98 10.11
C GLU A 365 5.29 -41.34 10.53
N ALA A 366 3.97 -41.34 10.70
CA ALA A 366 3.22 -42.57 11.04
C ALA A 366 3.31 -43.61 9.91
N PHE A 367 3.13 -43.24 8.63
CA PHE A 367 3.33 -44.16 7.50
C PHE A 367 4.76 -44.67 7.41
N GLN A 368 5.76 -43.81 7.58
CA GLN A 368 7.16 -44.25 7.59
C GLN A 368 7.42 -45.28 8.69
N LYS A 369 6.91 -45.03 9.89
CA LYS A 369 7.06 -45.96 11.04
C LYS A 369 6.39 -47.33 10.79
N HIS A 370 5.20 -47.34 10.18
CA HIS A 370 4.47 -48.61 9.90
C HIS A 370 4.98 -49.36 8.68
N LEU A 371 5.65 -48.70 7.76
CA LEU A 371 6.16 -49.29 6.52
C LEU A 371 7.68 -49.46 6.51
N GLN A 372 8.38 -49.09 7.60
CA GLN A 372 9.79 -49.44 7.78
C GLN A 372 9.92 -50.98 7.87
N PRO A 373 10.95 -51.56 7.19
CA PRO A 373 11.19 -53.01 7.22
C PRO A 373 11.64 -53.50 8.60
#